data_000ba80b4d215f44f124dd848fa04f3b
#
_entry.id   000ba80b4d215f44f124dd848fa04f3b
#
_cell.length_a   1.000
_cell.length_b   1.000
_cell.length_c   1.000
_cell.angle_alpha   90.00
_cell.angle_beta   90.00
_cell.angle_gamma   90.00
#
_symmetry.space_group_name_H-M   'P 1'
#
loop_
_entity.id
_entity.type
_entity.pdbx_description
1 polymer ?
#
loop_
_entity_poly.entity_id
_entity_poly.type
_entity_poly.pdbx_seq_one_letter_code
_entity_poly.pdbx_strand_id
1 'polypeptide(L)'
;MIKLKLLISPMNEAEAAEAIVGGADIIDVKNPVEGALGANFPWVIKRVRELAPANVEVSCTIGELPNLPGAASLAALGAATTGVNYIKAGLCGLKTLEEAVYLMQHIVRAVKEFDSSIKVVAAGYADAERAGALDPLLVPEVAFRAKADVAMLDTAVKDGKRLFAFLTTNQLKGFVEKTHNYGLKAALAGSLQKEDLPVVYALGADVAGLRCAACTQNDRVHGRITREKVQELVEVVRRAEAQAALKPKGF
;
A
#
# COMPACT_ATOMS: atom_id res chain seq x y z
N MET A 1 -10.17 3.27 19.12
CA MET A 1 -9.43 2.12 18.56
C MET A 1 -9.14 2.44 17.09
N ILE A 2 -7.94 2.14 16.62
CA ILE A 2 -7.58 2.29 15.19
C ILE A 2 -8.32 1.19 14.43
N LYS A 3 -9.04 1.54 13.36
CA LYS A 3 -9.62 0.57 12.43
C LYS A 3 -8.56 0.22 11.40
N LEU A 4 -8.22 -1.07 11.26
CA LEU A 4 -7.34 -1.54 10.20
C LEU A 4 -8.10 -1.61 8.89
N LYS A 5 -7.74 -0.78 7.90
CA LYS A 5 -8.30 -0.86 6.55
C LYS A 5 -7.66 -1.98 5.75
N LEU A 6 -8.48 -2.79 5.10
CA LEU A 6 -8.03 -3.83 4.20
C LEU A 6 -7.93 -3.28 2.77
N LEU A 7 -6.69 -3.26 2.25
CA LEU A 7 -6.40 -2.87 0.88
C LEU A 7 -6.18 -4.13 0.04
N ILE A 8 -6.97 -4.31 -1.01
CA ILE A 8 -6.86 -5.42 -1.96
C ILE A 8 -6.41 -4.88 -3.31
N SER A 9 -5.44 -5.58 -3.94
CA SER A 9 -4.79 -5.10 -5.16
C SER A 9 -5.23 -5.85 -6.42
N PRO A 10 -6.35 -5.47 -7.09
CA PRO A 10 -6.77 -6.01 -8.37
C PRO A 10 -5.91 -5.51 -9.52
N MET A 11 -5.88 -6.27 -10.63
CA MET A 11 -5.23 -5.89 -11.87
C MET A 11 -6.21 -5.47 -12.98
N ASN A 12 -7.49 -5.71 -12.80
CA ASN A 12 -8.54 -5.39 -13.76
C ASN A 12 -9.89 -5.17 -13.08
N GLU A 13 -10.89 -4.77 -13.86
CA GLU A 13 -12.24 -4.43 -13.42
C GLU A 13 -12.97 -5.63 -12.77
N ALA A 14 -12.79 -6.83 -13.33
CA ALA A 14 -13.43 -8.04 -12.81
C ALA A 14 -12.92 -8.39 -11.41
N GLU A 15 -11.62 -8.34 -11.20
CA GLU A 15 -11.01 -8.53 -9.87
C GLU A 15 -11.41 -7.40 -8.89
N ALA A 16 -11.52 -6.17 -9.39
CA ALA A 16 -11.96 -5.04 -8.57
C ALA A 16 -13.40 -5.22 -8.08
N ALA A 17 -14.31 -5.68 -8.95
CA ALA A 17 -15.68 -5.98 -8.58
C ALA A 17 -15.77 -7.07 -7.50
N GLU A 18 -15.01 -8.15 -7.63
CA GLU A 18 -14.92 -9.20 -6.60
C GLU A 18 -14.38 -8.67 -5.27
N ALA A 19 -13.34 -7.82 -5.31
CA ALA A 19 -12.77 -7.22 -4.10
C ALA A 19 -13.74 -6.26 -3.39
N ILE A 20 -14.50 -5.46 -4.15
CA ILE A 20 -15.53 -4.55 -3.63
C ILE A 20 -16.64 -5.35 -2.95
N VAL A 21 -17.20 -6.35 -3.63
CA VAL A 21 -18.26 -7.20 -3.08
C VAL A 21 -17.76 -8.01 -1.88
N GLY A 22 -16.47 -8.39 -1.87
CA GLY A 22 -15.81 -9.05 -0.75
C GLY A 22 -15.65 -8.16 0.49
N GLY A 23 -15.80 -6.85 0.35
CA GLY A 23 -15.79 -5.90 1.46
C GLY A 23 -14.41 -5.27 1.75
N ALA A 24 -13.56 -5.15 0.73
CA ALA A 24 -12.31 -4.38 0.83
C ALA A 24 -12.62 -2.90 1.11
N ASP A 25 -11.82 -2.26 1.99
CA ASP A 25 -11.93 -0.83 2.29
C ASP A 25 -11.27 0.03 1.20
N ILE A 26 -10.18 -0.49 0.60
CA ILE A 26 -9.39 0.19 -0.43
C ILE A 26 -9.12 -0.77 -1.60
N ILE A 27 -9.41 -0.32 -2.82
CA ILE A 27 -9.09 -1.03 -4.06
C ILE A 27 -7.83 -0.42 -4.65
N ASP A 28 -6.75 -1.20 -4.71
CA ASP A 28 -5.42 -0.72 -5.13
C ASP A 28 -5.08 -1.23 -6.53
N VAL A 29 -5.38 -0.44 -7.54
CA VAL A 29 -5.20 -0.84 -8.95
C VAL A 29 -3.71 -0.90 -9.30
N LYS A 30 -3.21 -2.11 -9.60
CA LYS A 30 -1.83 -2.30 -10.02
C LYS A 30 -1.67 -3.42 -11.06
N ASN A 31 -0.56 -3.39 -11.78
CA ASN A 31 -0.18 -4.42 -12.74
C ASN A 31 0.97 -5.26 -12.18
N PRO A 32 0.71 -6.49 -11.67
CA PRO A 32 1.75 -7.34 -11.09
C PRO A 32 2.78 -7.85 -12.12
N VAL A 33 2.52 -7.71 -13.42
CA VAL A 33 3.46 -8.08 -14.49
C VAL A 33 4.59 -7.06 -14.62
N GLU A 34 4.32 -5.79 -14.29
CA GLU A 34 5.31 -4.69 -14.38
C GLU A 34 6.13 -4.51 -13.09
N GLY A 35 5.91 -5.30 -12.05
CA GLY A 35 6.68 -5.20 -10.83
C GLY A 35 5.87 -5.38 -9.54
N ALA A 36 6.50 -5.15 -8.41
CA ALA A 36 5.85 -5.24 -7.10
C ALA A 36 4.78 -4.14 -6.96
N LEU A 37 5.10 -2.94 -7.42
CA LEU A 37 4.23 -1.78 -7.49
C LEU A 37 4.02 -1.34 -8.96
N GLY A 38 3.91 -2.30 -9.89
CA GLY A 38 3.74 -2.02 -11.31
C GLY A 38 2.51 -1.17 -11.60
N ALA A 39 2.67 -0.13 -12.44
CA ALA A 39 1.59 0.76 -12.84
C ALA A 39 0.57 0.04 -13.73
N ASN A 40 -0.68 0.46 -13.63
CA ASN A 40 -1.73 0.01 -14.54
C ASN A 40 -2.11 1.13 -15.52
N PHE A 41 -2.80 0.79 -16.58
CA PHE A 41 -3.22 1.76 -17.59
C PHE A 41 -4.26 2.75 -17.01
N PRO A 42 -4.19 4.05 -17.37
CA PRO A 42 -5.10 5.06 -16.84
C PRO A 42 -6.58 4.74 -17.08
N TRP A 43 -6.92 4.14 -18.21
CA TRP A 43 -8.31 3.74 -18.51
C TRP A 43 -8.81 2.60 -17.63
N VAL A 44 -7.93 1.66 -17.20
CA VAL A 44 -8.29 0.62 -16.24
C VAL A 44 -8.51 1.24 -14.86
N ILE A 45 -7.61 2.11 -14.41
CA ILE A 45 -7.72 2.81 -13.13
C ILE A 45 -9.03 3.60 -13.07
N LYS A 46 -9.34 4.36 -14.14
CA LYS A 46 -10.57 5.15 -14.24
C LYS A 46 -11.81 4.26 -14.14
N ARG A 47 -11.87 3.16 -14.89
CA ARG A 47 -13.01 2.21 -14.85
C ARG A 47 -13.19 1.60 -13.46
N VAL A 48 -12.10 1.21 -12.80
CA VAL A 48 -12.17 0.71 -11.41
C VAL A 48 -12.69 1.80 -10.46
N ARG A 49 -12.29 3.08 -10.65
CA ARG A 49 -12.82 4.19 -9.86
C ARG A 49 -14.34 4.37 -10.08
N GLU A 50 -14.79 4.25 -11.32
CA GLU A 50 -16.21 4.33 -11.67
C GLU A 50 -17.05 3.18 -11.08
N LEU A 51 -16.45 1.97 -10.96
CA LEU A 51 -17.11 0.81 -10.33
C LEU A 51 -17.19 0.91 -8.80
N ALA A 52 -16.21 1.57 -8.16
CA ALA A 52 -16.15 1.62 -6.72
C ALA A 52 -17.18 2.59 -6.14
N PRO A 53 -18.04 2.15 -5.20
CA PRO A 53 -19.00 3.01 -4.53
C PRO A 53 -18.30 4.08 -3.67
N ALA A 54 -19.02 5.14 -3.29
CA ALA A 54 -18.45 6.29 -2.60
C ALA A 54 -17.76 5.96 -1.25
N ASN A 55 -18.16 4.88 -0.61
CA ASN A 55 -17.58 4.42 0.66
C ASN A 55 -16.35 3.53 0.49
N VAL A 56 -15.94 3.19 -0.74
CA VAL A 56 -14.75 2.41 -1.06
C VAL A 56 -13.72 3.34 -1.70
N GLU A 57 -12.55 3.45 -1.07
CA GLU A 57 -11.47 4.28 -1.60
C GLU A 57 -10.72 3.52 -2.71
N VAL A 58 -10.22 4.26 -3.70
CA VAL A 58 -9.39 3.70 -4.77
C VAL A 58 -7.98 4.27 -4.69
N SER A 59 -7.00 3.38 -4.75
CA SER A 59 -5.58 3.64 -4.84
C SER A 59 -5.07 3.17 -6.20
N CYS A 60 -4.04 3.82 -6.71
CA CYS A 60 -3.24 3.26 -7.80
C CYS A 60 -1.75 3.47 -7.54
N THR A 61 -0.92 2.73 -8.26
CA THR A 61 0.53 2.91 -8.23
C THR A 61 1.02 3.48 -9.55
N ILE A 62 2.04 4.32 -9.50
CA ILE A 62 2.71 4.88 -10.69
C ILE A 62 3.95 4.09 -11.11
N GLY A 63 4.21 2.97 -10.45
CA GLY A 63 5.32 2.07 -10.77
C GLY A 63 6.56 2.28 -9.90
N GLU A 64 7.57 1.51 -10.25
CA GLU A 64 8.91 1.55 -9.68
C GLU A 64 9.80 2.37 -10.61
N LEU A 65 9.66 3.69 -10.54
CA LEU A 65 10.38 4.59 -11.41
C LEU A 65 11.83 4.77 -10.93
N PRO A 66 12.81 4.84 -11.83
CA PRO A 66 14.15 5.24 -11.46
C PRO A 66 14.13 6.68 -10.92
N ASN A 67 15.30 7.15 -10.41
CA ASN A 67 15.41 8.53 -9.91
C ASN A 67 15.28 9.57 -11.05
N LEU A 68 14.08 9.69 -11.59
CA LEU A 68 13.69 10.63 -12.64
C LEU A 68 12.47 11.45 -12.17
N PRO A 69 12.69 12.48 -11.32
CA PRO A 69 11.60 13.21 -10.68
C PRO A 69 10.60 13.85 -11.66
N GLY A 70 11.07 14.34 -12.81
CA GLY A 70 10.20 14.89 -13.85
C GLY A 70 9.24 13.83 -14.43
N ALA A 71 9.77 12.66 -14.80
CA ALA A 71 8.96 11.54 -15.31
C ALA A 71 7.97 11.03 -14.23
N ALA A 72 8.43 10.90 -12.99
CA ALA A 72 7.60 10.50 -11.87
C ALA A 72 6.46 11.50 -11.60
N SER A 73 6.73 12.80 -11.71
CA SER A 73 5.72 13.86 -11.56
C SER A 73 4.66 13.79 -12.66
N LEU A 74 5.07 13.58 -13.91
CA LEU A 74 4.14 13.40 -15.03
C LEU A 74 3.27 12.15 -14.87
N ALA A 75 3.86 11.02 -14.42
CA ALA A 75 3.12 9.80 -14.12
C ALA A 75 2.11 10.02 -12.98
N ALA A 76 2.52 10.71 -11.92
CA ALA A 76 1.66 11.01 -10.78
C ALA A 76 0.50 11.95 -11.17
N LEU A 77 0.78 12.98 -11.99
CA LEU A 77 -0.27 13.85 -12.52
C LEU A 77 -1.25 13.06 -13.39
N GLY A 78 -0.74 12.19 -14.28
CA GLY A 78 -1.58 11.32 -15.10
C GLY A 78 -2.48 10.41 -14.24
N ALA A 79 -1.95 9.84 -13.16
CA ALA A 79 -2.72 9.05 -12.21
C ALA A 79 -3.77 9.90 -11.48
N ALA A 80 -3.46 11.14 -11.10
CA ALA A 80 -4.38 12.04 -10.41
C ALA A 80 -5.65 12.34 -11.25
N THR A 81 -5.51 12.43 -12.58
CA THR A 81 -6.66 12.68 -13.46
C THR A 81 -7.69 11.54 -13.52
N THR A 82 -7.37 10.38 -12.96
CA THR A 82 -8.27 9.21 -12.93
C THR A 82 -9.28 9.22 -11.79
N GLY A 83 -9.20 10.22 -10.89
CA GLY A 83 -10.14 10.41 -9.77
C GLY A 83 -9.88 9.49 -8.57
N VAL A 84 -8.68 8.93 -8.43
CA VAL A 84 -8.30 8.07 -7.30
C VAL A 84 -8.15 8.86 -5.99
N ASN A 85 -8.26 8.16 -4.87
CA ASN A 85 -8.07 8.73 -3.54
C ASN A 85 -6.61 8.69 -3.08
N TYR A 86 -5.81 7.73 -3.59
CA TYR A 86 -4.40 7.56 -3.25
C TYR A 86 -3.55 7.32 -4.50
N ILE A 87 -2.36 7.91 -4.51
CA ILE A 87 -1.32 7.64 -5.51
C ILE A 87 -0.08 7.15 -4.78
N LYS A 88 0.41 5.99 -5.19
CA LYS A 88 1.53 5.30 -4.56
C LYS A 88 2.74 5.29 -5.47
N ALA A 89 3.91 5.68 -4.92
CA ALA A 89 5.19 5.64 -5.60
C ALA A 89 6.16 4.70 -4.88
N GLY A 90 6.78 3.79 -5.61
CA GLY A 90 7.82 2.91 -5.12
C GLY A 90 9.18 3.59 -5.08
N LEU A 91 9.93 3.37 -4.00
CA LEU A 91 11.27 3.95 -3.78
C LEU A 91 12.39 3.00 -4.24
N CYS A 92 12.13 2.16 -5.24
CA CYS A 92 13.11 1.21 -5.78
C CYS A 92 14.27 1.95 -6.46
N GLY A 93 15.51 1.49 -6.25
CA GLY A 93 16.70 2.07 -6.85
C GLY A 93 17.20 3.39 -6.23
N LEU A 94 16.46 3.96 -5.28
CA LEU A 94 16.89 5.13 -4.50
C LEU A 94 17.70 4.65 -3.29
N LYS A 95 18.90 5.15 -3.14
CA LYS A 95 19.84 4.65 -2.11
C LYS A 95 19.99 5.58 -0.92
N THR A 96 19.71 6.87 -1.10
CA THR A 96 19.87 7.87 -0.05
C THR A 96 18.53 8.48 0.36
N LEU A 97 18.48 9.00 1.58
CA LEU A 97 17.34 9.73 2.11
C LEU A 97 17.02 10.95 1.23
N GLU A 98 18.05 11.68 0.82
CA GLU A 98 17.94 12.91 0.05
C GLU A 98 17.35 12.64 -1.34
N GLU A 99 17.80 11.60 -2.04
CA GLU A 99 17.23 11.18 -3.33
C GLU A 99 15.75 10.84 -3.20
N ALA A 100 15.40 10.04 -2.17
CA ALA A 100 14.03 9.63 -1.94
C ALA A 100 13.12 10.82 -1.58
N VAL A 101 13.59 11.72 -0.72
CA VAL A 101 12.87 12.95 -0.37
C VAL A 101 12.68 13.83 -1.61
N TYR A 102 13.72 14.03 -2.40
CA TYR A 102 13.66 14.86 -3.60
C TYR A 102 12.65 14.32 -4.63
N LEU A 103 12.70 13.02 -4.93
CA LEU A 103 11.73 12.37 -5.81
C LEU A 103 10.29 12.56 -5.29
N MET A 104 10.06 12.22 -4.03
CA MET A 104 8.73 12.28 -3.43
C MET A 104 8.19 13.72 -3.35
N GLN A 105 9.01 14.72 -3.09
CA GLN A 105 8.58 16.13 -3.10
C GLN A 105 8.00 16.55 -4.44
N HIS A 106 8.59 16.12 -5.55
CA HIS A 106 8.11 16.43 -6.89
C HIS A 106 6.82 15.70 -7.23
N ILE A 107 6.69 14.43 -6.81
CA ILE A 107 5.45 13.66 -6.94
C ILE A 107 4.33 14.32 -6.12
N VAL A 108 4.58 14.61 -4.86
CA VAL A 108 3.60 15.26 -3.96
C VAL A 108 3.15 16.59 -4.54
N ARG A 109 4.10 17.42 -5.01
CA ARG A 109 3.80 18.70 -5.62
C ARG A 109 2.87 18.55 -6.83
N ALA A 110 3.20 17.66 -7.77
CA ALA A 110 2.40 17.43 -8.97
C ALA A 110 0.96 16.98 -8.64
N VAL A 111 0.80 16.11 -7.63
CA VAL A 111 -0.52 15.63 -7.19
C VAL A 111 -1.29 16.74 -6.46
N LYS A 112 -0.66 17.39 -5.48
CA LYS A 112 -1.36 18.38 -4.60
C LYS A 112 -1.70 19.68 -5.31
N GLU A 113 -0.93 20.08 -6.32
CA GLU A 113 -1.29 21.23 -7.20
C GLU A 113 -2.49 20.90 -8.10
N PHE A 114 -2.69 19.63 -8.48
CA PHE A 114 -3.87 19.19 -9.23
C PHE A 114 -5.09 19.05 -8.32
N ASP A 115 -4.96 18.25 -7.24
CA ASP A 115 -6.02 18.05 -6.24
C ASP A 115 -5.41 17.75 -4.87
N SER A 116 -5.55 18.69 -3.94
CA SER A 116 -5.00 18.56 -2.59
C SER A 116 -5.63 17.45 -1.75
N SER A 117 -6.80 16.95 -2.12
CA SER A 117 -7.50 15.87 -1.42
C SER A 117 -6.91 14.49 -1.70
N ILE A 118 -6.22 14.30 -2.83
CA ILE A 118 -5.57 13.03 -3.18
C ILE A 118 -4.38 12.80 -2.26
N LYS A 119 -4.33 11.65 -1.64
CA LYS A 119 -3.26 11.25 -0.71
C LYS A 119 -2.10 10.61 -1.46
N VAL A 120 -0.88 10.95 -1.10
CA VAL A 120 0.34 10.40 -1.68
C VAL A 120 1.00 9.43 -0.71
N VAL A 121 1.39 8.25 -1.23
CA VAL A 121 1.99 7.17 -0.47
C VAL A 121 3.44 6.98 -0.89
N ALA A 122 4.38 7.12 0.05
CA ALA A 122 5.76 6.71 -0.13
C ALA A 122 5.92 5.24 0.25
N ALA A 123 6.25 4.38 -0.72
CA ALA A 123 6.35 2.93 -0.52
C ALA A 123 7.81 2.45 -0.60
N GLY A 124 8.35 2.05 0.54
CA GLY A 124 9.66 1.40 0.65
C GLY A 124 9.55 -0.12 0.67
N TYR A 125 10.71 -0.77 0.64
CA TYR A 125 10.80 -2.22 0.52
C TYR A 125 11.53 -2.84 1.72
N ALA A 126 10.86 -3.79 2.40
CA ALA A 126 11.45 -4.50 3.53
C ALA A 126 12.68 -5.32 3.15
N ASP A 127 12.75 -5.78 1.90
CA ASP A 127 13.89 -6.45 1.28
C ASP A 127 14.81 -5.47 0.51
N ALA A 128 15.07 -4.31 1.09
CA ALA A 128 15.78 -3.19 0.46
C ALA A 128 17.14 -3.57 -0.14
N GLU A 129 17.93 -4.42 0.52
CA GLU A 129 19.21 -4.91 0.00
C GLU A 129 19.04 -5.63 -1.35
N ARG A 130 17.97 -6.41 -1.50
CA ARG A 130 17.63 -7.14 -2.73
C ARG A 130 17.10 -6.22 -3.83
N ALA A 131 16.46 -5.13 -3.44
CA ALA A 131 15.89 -4.12 -4.32
C ALA A 131 16.90 -3.02 -4.71
N GLY A 132 18.08 -2.98 -4.09
CA GLY A 132 19.01 -1.87 -4.22
C GLY A 132 18.39 -0.54 -3.78
N ALA A 133 17.54 -0.57 -2.76
CA ALA A 133 16.78 0.57 -2.25
C ALA A 133 17.32 1.06 -0.88
N LEU A 134 16.83 2.21 -0.43
CA LEU A 134 17.19 2.76 0.88
C LEU A 134 16.64 1.90 2.04
N ASP A 135 17.23 2.06 3.22
CA ASP A 135 16.75 1.42 4.45
C ASP A 135 15.25 1.67 4.64
N PRO A 136 14.42 0.61 4.75
CA PRO A 136 12.97 0.73 4.92
C PRO A 136 12.56 1.52 6.17
N LEU A 137 13.38 1.56 7.21
CA LEU A 137 13.10 2.32 8.43
C LEU A 137 13.28 3.84 8.26
N LEU A 138 13.80 4.30 7.12
CA LEU A 138 13.85 5.71 6.74
C LEU A 138 12.59 6.20 6.01
N VAL A 139 11.73 5.30 5.53
CA VAL A 139 10.53 5.66 4.75
C VAL A 139 9.58 6.62 5.48
N PRO A 140 9.33 6.50 6.80
CA PRO A 140 8.55 7.49 7.52
C PRO A 140 9.13 8.91 7.45
N GLU A 141 10.46 9.04 7.50
CA GLU A 141 11.13 10.32 7.38
C GLU A 141 11.08 10.87 5.95
N VAL A 142 11.24 10.00 4.94
CA VAL A 142 11.01 10.39 3.53
C VAL A 142 9.62 10.96 3.36
N ALA A 143 8.59 10.24 3.80
CA ALA A 143 7.20 10.66 3.67
C ALA A 143 6.94 12.00 4.38
N PHE A 144 7.44 12.16 5.61
CA PHE A 144 7.30 13.40 6.38
C PHE A 144 7.98 14.59 5.69
N ARG A 145 9.26 14.48 5.32
CA ARG A 145 10.02 15.55 4.66
C ARG A 145 9.49 15.91 3.28
N ALA A 146 8.91 14.93 2.58
CA ALA A 146 8.26 15.15 1.29
C ALA A 146 6.82 15.65 1.40
N LYS A 147 6.24 15.74 2.60
CA LYS A 147 4.83 16.07 2.83
C LYS A 147 3.87 15.08 2.16
N ALA A 148 4.25 13.82 2.09
CA ALA A 148 3.36 12.73 1.72
C ALA A 148 2.38 12.43 2.88
N ASP A 149 1.34 11.65 2.62
CA ASP A 149 0.28 11.37 3.60
C ASP A 149 0.45 10.01 4.29
N VAL A 150 1.14 9.08 3.62
CA VAL A 150 1.28 7.69 4.07
C VAL A 150 2.71 7.21 3.87
N ALA A 151 3.26 6.53 4.89
CA ALA A 151 4.45 5.71 4.75
C ALA A 151 4.06 4.23 4.67
N MET A 152 4.58 3.53 3.68
CA MET A 152 4.22 2.13 3.41
C MET A 152 5.46 1.24 3.29
N LEU A 153 5.36 0.00 3.76
CA LEU A 153 6.31 -1.07 3.47
C LEU A 153 5.67 -2.15 2.60
N ASP A 154 6.39 -2.59 1.59
CA ASP A 154 6.09 -3.76 0.76
C ASP A 154 7.36 -4.64 0.64
N THR A 155 7.39 -5.67 -0.17
CA THR A 155 8.58 -6.39 -0.63
C THR A 155 8.74 -6.17 -2.13
N ALA A 156 9.97 -5.97 -2.61
CA ALA A 156 10.26 -5.81 -4.03
C ALA A 156 10.24 -7.16 -4.75
N VAL A 157 11.00 -8.13 -4.23
CA VAL A 157 11.12 -9.45 -4.84
C VAL A 157 9.98 -10.35 -4.37
N LYS A 158 9.21 -10.87 -5.33
CA LYS A 158 8.01 -11.68 -5.09
C LYS A 158 8.28 -13.16 -5.26
N ASP A 159 9.12 -13.71 -4.40
CA ASP A 159 9.54 -15.13 -4.36
C ASP A 159 8.89 -15.94 -3.23
N GLY A 160 7.81 -15.44 -2.66
CA GLY A 160 7.09 -16.07 -1.55
C GLY A 160 7.56 -15.63 -0.16
N LYS A 161 8.70 -14.95 -0.04
CA LYS A 161 9.12 -14.37 1.24
C LYS A 161 8.24 -13.18 1.60
N ARG A 162 7.79 -13.17 2.85
CA ARG A 162 6.85 -12.17 3.39
C ARG A 162 7.58 -11.07 4.14
N LEU A 163 6.89 -9.97 4.41
CA LEU A 163 7.36 -8.82 5.21
C LEU A 163 8.13 -9.25 6.47
N PHE A 164 7.59 -10.20 7.23
CA PHE A 164 8.16 -10.71 8.48
C PHE A 164 9.43 -11.58 8.30
N ALA A 165 9.81 -11.92 7.06
CA ALA A 165 11.08 -12.57 6.77
C ALA A 165 12.26 -11.58 6.74
N PHE A 166 11.97 -10.28 6.60
CA PHE A 166 12.98 -9.24 6.44
C PHE A 166 13.05 -8.28 7.63
N LEU A 167 11.92 -8.02 8.27
CA LEU A 167 11.83 -7.12 9.41
C LEU A 167 11.19 -7.82 10.61
N THR A 168 11.82 -7.65 11.76
CA THR A 168 11.27 -8.14 13.03
C THR A 168 10.03 -7.37 13.44
N THR A 169 9.19 -7.96 14.28
CA THR A 169 8.00 -7.30 14.83
C THR A 169 8.34 -6.00 15.55
N ASN A 170 9.49 -5.93 16.25
CA ASN A 170 9.93 -4.71 16.92
C ASN A 170 10.31 -3.60 15.93
N GLN A 171 10.97 -3.93 14.81
CA GLN A 171 11.29 -2.96 13.75
C GLN A 171 10.01 -2.44 13.08
N LEU A 172 9.06 -3.33 12.79
CA LEU A 172 7.76 -2.94 12.23
C LEU A 172 6.95 -2.07 13.19
N LYS A 173 6.99 -2.38 14.49
CA LYS A 173 6.38 -1.54 15.51
C LYS A 173 7.01 -0.14 15.55
N GLY A 174 8.35 -0.06 15.56
CA GLY A 174 9.08 1.21 15.48
C GLY A 174 8.76 2.01 14.22
N PHE A 175 8.60 1.33 13.07
CA PHE A 175 8.16 1.96 11.83
C PHE A 175 6.77 2.60 11.95
N VAL A 176 5.79 1.86 12.49
CA VAL A 176 4.42 2.36 12.68
C VAL A 176 4.40 3.53 13.66
N GLU A 177 5.06 3.38 14.82
CA GLU A 177 5.13 4.45 15.83
C GLU A 177 5.81 5.71 15.29
N LYS A 178 6.94 5.58 14.58
CA LYS A 178 7.63 6.72 13.94
C LYS A 178 6.74 7.40 12.91
N THR A 179 6.00 6.62 12.11
CA THR A 179 5.05 7.15 11.12
C THR A 179 3.96 7.97 11.80
N HIS A 180 3.35 7.43 12.84
CA HIS A 180 2.31 8.13 13.60
C HIS A 180 2.82 9.37 14.32
N ASN A 181 4.04 9.34 14.86
CA ASN A 181 4.67 10.51 15.49
C ASN A 181 4.88 11.67 14.50
N TYR A 182 5.03 11.39 13.22
CA TYR A 182 5.03 12.39 12.14
C TYR A 182 3.62 12.83 11.70
N GLY A 183 2.56 12.32 12.30
CA GLY A 183 1.17 12.61 11.92
C GLY A 183 0.71 11.92 10.64
N LEU A 184 1.46 10.93 10.15
CA LEU A 184 1.20 10.19 8.92
C LEU A 184 0.43 8.89 9.19
N LYS A 185 -0.10 8.28 8.13
CA LYS A 185 -0.69 6.95 8.17
C LYS A 185 0.36 5.88 7.84
N ALA A 186 0.30 4.75 8.55
CA ALA A 186 1.19 3.62 8.36
C ALA A 186 0.50 2.48 7.59
N ALA A 187 1.10 2.04 6.49
CA ALA A 187 0.62 0.92 5.70
C ALA A 187 1.65 -0.22 5.67
N LEU A 188 1.20 -1.45 5.88
CA LEU A 188 2.04 -2.65 5.80
C LEU A 188 1.51 -3.59 4.72
N ALA A 189 2.41 -4.03 3.85
CA ALA A 189 2.18 -5.03 2.81
C ALA A 189 3.42 -5.93 2.69
N GLY A 190 3.59 -6.64 1.60
CA GLY A 190 4.75 -7.51 1.37
C GLY A 190 4.38 -8.97 1.51
N SER A 191 3.64 -9.48 0.54
CA SER A 191 3.21 -10.89 0.46
C SER A 191 2.49 -11.38 1.72
N LEU A 192 1.80 -10.48 2.43
CA LEU A 192 1.05 -10.83 3.65
C LEU A 192 0.02 -11.92 3.36
N GLN A 193 -0.17 -12.79 4.35
CA GLN A 193 -1.19 -13.84 4.37
C GLN A 193 -2.22 -13.52 5.46
N LYS A 194 -3.34 -14.24 5.47
CA LYS A 194 -4.41 -14.02 6.45
C LYS A 194 -3.95 -14.17 7.90
N GLU A 195 -2.98 -15.05 8.15
CA GLU A 195 -2.40 -15.31 9.46
C GLU A 195 -1.56 -14.13 9.99
N ASP A 196 -1.10 -13.26 9.10
CA ASP A 196 -0.31 -12.07 9.46
C ASP A 196 -1.20 -10.90 9.94
N LEU A 197 -2.48 -10.87 9.53
CA LEU A 197 -3.38 -9.74 9.79
C LEU A 197 -3.59 -9.41 11.28
N PRO A 198 -3.73 -10.39 12.20
CA PRO A 198 -3.82 -10.09 13.63
C PRO A 198 -2.56 -9.40 14.18
N VAL A 199 -1.38 -9.76 13.66
CA VAL A 199 -0.10 -9.13 14.05
C VAL A 199 -0.03 -7.72 13.47
N VAL A 200 -0.38 -7.52 12.20
CA VAL A 200 -0.43 -6.19 11.55
C VAL A 200 -1.38 -5.26 12.30
N TYR A 201 -2.55 -5.76 12.73
CA TYR A 201 -3.48 -5.03 13.57
C TYR A 201 -2.86 -4.66 14.94
N ALA A 202 -2.22 -5.61 15.60
CA ALA A 202 -1.59 -5.41 16.91
C ALA A 202 -0.42 -4.42 16.87
N LEU A 203 0.26 -4.30 15.73
CA LEU A 203 1.29 -3.28 15.48
C LEU A 203 0.71 -1.86 15.37
N GLY A 204 -0.60 -1.72 15.20
CA GLY A 204 -1.28 -0.44 15.07
C GLY A 204 -1.23 0.16 13.66
N ALA A 205 -0.96 -0.64 12.63
CA ALA A 205 -1.00 -0.16 11.25
C ALA A 205 -2.41 0.34 10.86
N ASP A 206 -2.48 1.36 10.02
CA ASP A 206 -3.76 1.90 9.52
C ASP A 206 -4.27 1.09 8.32
N VAL A 207 -3.37 0.51 7.52
CA VAL A 207 -3.70 -0.22 6.30
C VAL A 207 -2.88 -1.51 6.20
N ALA A 208 -3.55 -2.63 5.88
CA ALA A 208 -2.92 -3.88 5.46
C ALA A 208 -3.17 -4.11 3.96
N GLY A 209 -2.09 -4.26 3.17
CA GLY A 209 -2.17 -4.45 1.73
C GLY A 209 -1.91 -5.90 1.31
N LEU A 210 -2.85 -6.50 0.55
CA LEU A 210 -2.78 -7.88 0.11
C LEU A 210 -3.16 -8.04 -1.37
N ARG A 211 -2.53 -9.01 -2.03
CA ARG A 211 -2.96 -9.53 -3.32
C ARG A 211 -2.98 -11.07 -3.31
N CYS A 212 -1.83 -11.73 -3.12
CA CYS A 212 -1.73 -13.19 -3.22
C CYS A 212 -2.78 -13.92 -2.36
N ALA A 213 -2.95 -13.51 -1.11
CA ALA A 213 -3.91 -14.12 -0.19
C ALA A 213 -5.37 -14.00 -0.64
N ALA A 214 -5.68 -13.00 -1.47
CA ALA A 214 -7.01 -12.81 -2.07
C ALA A 214 -7.16 -13.53 -3.41
N CYS A 215 -6.07 -14.09 -3.97
CA CYS A 215 -6.09 -14.78 -5.26
C CYS A 215 -6.29 -16.29 -5.11
N THR A 216 -6.91 -16.91 -6.11
CA THR A 216 -6.91 -18.37 -6.25
C THR A 216 -5.47 -18.89 -6.26
N GLN A 217 -5.23 -20.04 -5.64
CA GLN A 217 -3.92 -20.71 -5.55
C GLN A 217 -2.80 -19.85 -4.92
N ASN A 218 -3.12 -18.72 -4.30
CA ASN A 218 -2.17 -17.70 -3.81
C ASN A 218 -1.18 -17.21 -4.89
N ASP A 219 -1.59 -17.28 -6.16
CA ASP A 219 -0.78 -16.81 -7.29
C ASP A 219 -1.14 -15.35 -7.63
N ARG A 220 -0.15 -14.46 -7.54
CA ARG A 220 -0.35 -13.03 -7.79
C ARG A 220 -0.50 -12.65 -9.26
N VAL A 221 -0.05 -13.48 -10.18
CA VAL A 221 -0.01 -13.21 -11.63
C VAL A 221 -1.10 -13.98 -12.36
N HIS A 222 -1.20 -15.29 -12.13
CA HIS A 222 -2.12 -16.19 -12.85
C HIS A 222 -3.40 -16.46 -12.05
N GLY A 223 -3.36 -16.29 -10.70
CA GLY A 223 -4.54 -16.41 -9.86
C GLY A 223 -5.45 -15.20 -10.00
N ARG A 224 -6.74 -15.37 -9.68
CA ARG A 224 -7.77 -14.33 -9.70
C ARG A 224 -8.26 -14.03 -8.31
N ILE A 225 -8.45 -12.75 -8.01
CA ILE A 225 -9.11 -12.32 -6.76
C ILE A 225 -10.55 -12.82 -6.79
N THR A 226 -10.99 -13.40 -5.66
CA THR A 226 -12.38 -13.83 -5.48
C THR A 226 -12.97 -13.19 -4.23
N ARG A 227 -14.28 -12.93 -4.28
CA ARG A 227 -15.01 -12.33 -3.15
C ARG A 227 -14.92 -13.17 -1.88
N GLU A 228 -14.96 -14.50 -2.01
CA GLU A 228 -14.90 -15.41 -0.87
C GLU A 228 -13.59 -15.26 -0.10
N LYS A 229 -12.46 -15.23 -0.82
CA LYS A 229 -11.15 -15.00 -0.20
C LYS A 229 -11.04 -13.60 0.44
N VAL A 230 -11.59 -12.58 -0.21
CA VAL A 230 -11.60 -11.24 0.38
C VAL A 230 -12.47 -11.21 1.63
N GLN A 231 -13.66 -11.85 1.63
CA GLN A 231 -14.51 -11.98 2.82
C GLN A 231 -13.81 -12.70 3.97
N GLU A 232 -13.05 -13.77 3.69
CA GLU A 232 -12.23 -14.44 4.70
C GLU A 232 -11.22 -13.47 5.36
N LEU A 233 -10.54 -12.64 4.55
CA LEU A 233 -9.57 -11.66 5.06
C LEU A 233 -10.26 -10.58 5.90
N VAL A 234 -11.40 -10.05 5.44
CA VAL A 234 -12.22 -9.07 6.18
C VAL A 234 -12.64 -9.65 7.53
N GLU A 235 -13.06 -10.92 7.56
CA GLU A 235 -13.50 -11.55 8.79
C GLU A 235 -12.35 -11.74 9.79
N VAL A 236 -11.14 -12.06 9.32
CA VAL A 236 -9.95 -12.14 10.17
C VAL A 236 -9.65 -10.77 10.81
N VAL A 237 -9.70 -9.68 10.04
CA VAL A 237 -9.51 -8.33 10.59
C VAL A 237 -10.58 -8.01 11.63
N ARG A 238 -11.85 -8.24 11.35
CA ARG A 238 -12.96 -8.00 12.30
C ARG A 238 -12.81 -8.79 13.60
N ARG A 239 -12.36 -10.04 13.52
CA ARG A 239 -12.09 -10.88 14.72
C ARG A 239 -10.93 -10.31 15.53
N ALA A 240 -9.85 -9.85 14.90
CA ALA A 240 -8.72 -9.23 15.58
C ALA A 240 -9.16 -7.94 16.31
N GLU A 241 -9.96 -7.09 15.65
CA GLU A 241 -10.54 -5.88 16.24
C GLU A 241 -11.43 -6.20 17.44
N ALA A 242 -12.31 -7.19 17.33
CA ALA A 242 -13.21 -7.61 18.40
C ALA A 242 -12.45 -8.16 19.62
N GLN A 243 -11.42 -8.99 19.38
CA GLN A 243 -10.59 -9.53 20.45
C GLN A 243 -9.80 -8.44 21.19
N ALA A 244 -9.33 -7.43 20.48
CA ALA A 244 -8.64 -6.29 21.09
C ALA A 244 -9.60 -5.42 21.92
N ALA A 245 -10.85 -5.29 21.51
CA ALA A 245 -11.89 -4.56 22.25
C ALA A 245 -12.26 -5.22 23.58
N LEU A 246 -12.12 -6.54 23.67
CA LEU A 246 -12.43 -7.33 24.86
C LEU A 246 -11.28 -7.37 25.90
N LYS A 247 -10.05 -7.00 25.49
CA LYS A 247 -8.93 -6.90 26.45
C LYS A 247 -9.12 -5.66 27.31
N PRO A 248 -9.22 -5.81 28.67
CA PRO A 248 -9.29 -4.65 29.54
C PRO A 248 -8.07 -3.75 29.29
N LYS A 249 -8.32 -2.44 29.13
CA LYS A 249 -7.23 -1.46 29.13
C LYS A 249 -6.50 -1.62 30.46
N GLY A 250 -5.33 -2.24 30.46
CA GLY A 250 -4.49 -2.34 31.64
C GLY A 250 -4.24 -0.95 32.17
N PHE A 251 -4.51 -0.80 33.46
CA PHE A 251 -4.17 0.36 34.28
C PHE A 251 -2.66 0.50 34.38
#